data_93df996dfadf999123899360f1ad493e
#
_entry.id   93df996dfadf999123899360f1ad493e
#
_cell.length_a   1.000
_cell.length_b   1.000
_cell.length_c   1.000
_cell.angle_alpha   90.00
_cell.angle_beta   90.00
_cell.angle_gamma   90.00
#
_symmetry.space_group_name_H-M   'P 1'
#
loop_
_entity.id
_entity.type
_entity.pdbx_description
1 polymer ?
#
loop_
_entity_poly.entity_id
_entity_poly.type
_entity_poly.pdbx_seq_one_letter_code
_entity_poly.pdbx_strand_id
1 'polypeptide(L)'
;MPLTVDAFRRLALGLPEAVEQGHMGHPDFRVRGKIFATLGYPDGGWAMVKLTREQQQAFVDTAPKVFAPVKGGWGLKGATNVKLRAASARVLQPALQTAWRNVAPKSLAPAPSKASRRGGVSYDAVCKMALEYPGMEESTSYGTPSLKVFGKFMARLKEDGETLAIRVGFEERQKRMDEDPATFYITDHYASYPAVLIRLRTVTRTVMLEILETAWRSVAPKRAVADFDRAR
;
A
#
# COMPACT_ATOMS: atom_id res chain seq x y z
N MET A 1 19.84 -2.73 12.13
CA MET A 1 21.18 -2.92 11.51
C MET A 1 21.11 -2.45 10.07
N PRO A 2 22.19 -1.79 9.53
CA PRO A 2 22.29 -1.42 8.13
C PRO A 2 22.13 -2.66 7.23
N LEU A 3 21.53 -2.49 6.07
CA LEU A 3 21.31 -3.59 5.13
C LEU A 3 22.59 -3.86 4.33
N THR A 4 22.98 -5.13 4.22
CA THR A 4 24.08 -5.55 3.37
C THR A 4 23.60 -5.87 1.96
N VAL A 5 24.52 -5.91 0.99
CA VAL A 5 24.25 -6.35 -0.39
C VAL A 5 23.61 -7.75 -0.40
N ASP A 6 24.15 -8.70 0.41
CA ASP A 6 23.60 -10.04 0.50
C ASP A 6 22.20 -10.10 1.12
N ALA A 7 21.91 -9.21 2.06
CA ALA A 7 20.57 -9.11 2.62
C ALA A 7 19.57 -8.56 1.58
N PHE A 8 19.98 -7.59 0.77
CA PHE A 8 19.19 -7.12 -0.37
C PHE A 8 18.91 -8.27 -1.35
N ARG A 9 19.96 -9.00 -1.73
CA ARG A 9 19.88 -10.14 -2.64
C ARG A 9 18.91 -11.20 -2.15
N ARG A 10 18.99 -11.58 -0.87
CA ARG A 10 18.03 -12.52 -0.26
C ARG A 10 16.59 -12.03 -0.29
N LEU A 11 16.35 -10.73 -0.02
CA LEU A 11 15.01 -10.15 -0.06
C LEU A 11 14.46 -10.13 -1.50
N ALA A 12 15.27 -9.77 -2.49
CA ALA A 12 14.85 -9.74 -3.88
C ALA A 12 14.56 -11.13 -4.43
N LEU A 13 15.44 -12.10 -4.16
CA LEU A 13 15.29 -13.50 -4.60
C LEU A 13 14.20 -14.26 -3.82
N GLY A 14 13.79 -13.77 -2.66
CA GLY A 14 12.66 -14.32 -1.91
C GLY A 14 11.29 -14.01 -2.54
N LEU A 15 11.22 -13.20 -3.59
CA LEU A 15 10.00 -12.91 -4.32
C LEU A 15 9.70 -14.02 -5.35
N PRO A 16 8.43 -14.34 -5.63
CA PRO A 16 8.06 -15.42 -6.54
C PRO A 16 8.71 -15.30 -7.92
N GLU A 17 9.31 -16.39 -8.40
CA GLU A 17 10.02 -16.48 -9.70
C GLU A 17 11.06 -15.37 -9.93
N ALA A 18 11.58 -14.76 -8.88
CA ALA A 18 12.65 -13.79 -8.99
C ALA A 18 13.98 -14.52 -9.28
N VAL A 19 14.71 -14.03 -10.27
CA VAL A 19 16.04 -14.53 -10.65
C VAL A 19 17.04 -13.40 -10.68
N GLU A 20 18.28 -13.68 -10.30
CA GLU A 20 19.40 -12.75 -10.47
C GLU A 20 20.06 -12.99 -11.83
N GLN A 21 20.33 -11.90 -12.55
CA GLN A 21 21.11 -11.87 -13.78
C GLN A 21 22.06 -10.68 -13.74
N GLY A 22 22.78 -10.45 -14.82
CA GLY A 22 23.68 -9.30 -14.97
C GLY A 22 23.29 -8.44 -16.16
N HIS A 23 23.34 -7.12 -15.98
CA HIS A 23 23.17 -6.16 -17.04
C HIS A 23 24.22 -5.04 -16.90
N MET A 24 24.99 -4.81 -17.95
CA MET A 24 26.03 -3.76 -17.99
C MET A 24 27.03 -3.85 -16.80
N GLY A 25 27.40 -5.06 -16.40
CA GLY A 25 28.36 -5.29 -15.31
C GLY A 25 27.76 -5.19 -13.89
N HIS A 26 26.46 -5.00 -13.75
CA HIS A 26 25.78 -4.92 -12.46
C HIS A 26 24.77 -6.06 -12.30
N PRO A 27 24.61 -6.63 -11.09
CA PRO A 27 23.56 -7.59 -10.79
C PRO A 27 22.18 -6.93 -10.93
N ASP A 28 21.26 -7.61 -11.61
CA ASP A 28 19.86 -7.23 -11.69
C ASP A 28 18.93 -8.37 -11.26
N PHE A 29 17.75 -8.03 -10.84
CA PHE A 29 16.73 -8.96 -10.38
C PHE A 29 15.51 -8.86 -11.28
N ARG A 30 15.10 -10.00 -11.82
CA ARG A 30 14.04 -10.10 -12.82
C ARG A 30 12.97 -11.08 -12.41
N VAL A 31 11.77 -10.83 -12.94
CA VAL A 31 10.67 -11.78 -12.99
C VAL A 31 10.18 -11.87 -14.42
N ARG A 32 10.14 -13.10 -14.97
CA ARG A 32 9.79 -13.34 -16.39
C ARG A 32 10.55 -12.42 -17.37
N GLY A 33 11.85 -12.26 -17.15
CA GLY A 33 12.74 -11.44 -17.99
C GLY A 33 12.68 -9.92 -17.77
N LYS A 34 11.73 -9.40 -16.96
CA LYS A 34 11.60 -7.97 -16.67
C LYS A 34 12.32 -7.58 -15.39
N ILE A 35 13.22 -6.61 -15.48
CA ILE A 35 13.98 -6.08 -14.34
C ILE A 35 13.06 -5.30 -13.41
N PHE A 36 13.08 -5.61 -12.10
CA PHE A 36 12.41 -4.85 -11.06
C PHE A 36 13.38 -4.18 -10.06
N ALA A 37 14.62 -4.67 -9.95
CA ALA A 37 15.66 -4.08 -9.10
C ALA A 37 17.05 -4.34 -9.65
N THR A 38 18.03 -3.52 -9.24
CA THR A 38 19.47 -3.69 -9.55
C THR A 38 20.33 -3.40 -8.33
N LEU A 39 21.59 -3.89 -8.35
CA LEU A 39 22.60 -3.60 -7.34
C LEU A 39 23.83 -2.91 -7.98
N GLY A 40 24.56 -2.16 -7.14
CA GLY A 40 25.90 -1.68 -7.49
C GLY A 40 25.94 -0.37 -8.27
N TYR A 41 24.84 0.39 -8.41
CA TYR A 41 24.83 1.69 -9.03
C TYR A 41 24.22 2.76 -8.11
N PRO A 42 24.83 3.92 -7.95
CA PRO A 42 26.09 4.45 -8.55
C PRO A 42 27.37 3.81 -7.99
N ASP A 43 27.31 3.11 -6.88
CA ASP A 43 28.42 2.35 -6.28
C ASP A 43 27.89 1.13 -5.50
N GLY A 44 28.81 0.30 -4.96
CA GLY A 44 28.48 -0.95 -4.28
C GLY A 44 27.61 -0.81 -3.03
N GLY A 45 27.41 0.40 -2.51
CA GLY A 45 26.55 0.69 -1.35
C GLY A 45 25.10 1.02 -1.74
N TRP A 46 24.74 0.93 -3.03
CA TRP A 46 23.45 1.30 -3.55
C TRP A 46 22.75 0.17 -4.31
N ALA A 47 21.44 0.27 -4.30
CA ALA A 47 20.55 -0.51 -5.15
C ALA A 47 19.57 0.43 -5.86
N MET A 48 18.85 -0.08 -6.84
CA MET A 48 17.74 0.62 -7.48
C MET A 48 16.54 -0.30 -7.52
N VAL A 49 15.34 0.27 -7.31
CA VAL A 49 14.04 -0.39 -7.47
C VAL A 49 13.22 0.36 -8.52
N LYS A 50 12.47 -0.40 -9.34
CA LYS A 50 11.66 0.15 -10.43
C LYS A 50 10.24 0.39 -9.97
N LEU A 51 9.95 1.63 -9.60
CA LEU A 51 8.64 2.07 -9.12
C LEU A 51 7.90 2.87 -10.20
N THR A 52 6.63 3.22 -9.94
CA THR A 52 5.97 4.31 -10.64
C THR A 52 6.39 5.64 -10.00
N ARG A 53 6.09 6.75 -10.64
CA ARG A 53 6.43 8.08 -10.12
C ARG A 53 5.74 8.38 -8.79
N GLU A 54 4.48 8.01 -8.67
CA GLU A 54 3.69 8.18 -7.44
C GLU A 54 4.24 7.32 -6.29
N GLN A 55 4.59 6.06 -6.60
CA GLN A 55 5.21 5.16 -5.63
C GLN A 55 6.60 5.67 -5.20
N GLN A 56 7.41 6.14 -6.15
CA GLN A 56 8.71 6.77 -5.87
C GLN A 56 8.55 7.91 -4.87
N GLN A 57 7.62 8.85 -5.14
CA GLN A 57 7.37 9.97 -4.26
C GLN A 57 6.97 9.50 -2.85
N ALA A 58 6.05 8.54 -2.75
CA ALA A 58 5.61 8.00 -1.46
C ALA A 58 6.76 7.37 -0.64
N PHE A 59 7.66 6.61 -1.30
CA PHE A 59 8.82 6.03 -0.61
C PHE A 59 9.87 7.08 -0.22
N VAL A 60 10.11 8.08 -1.08
CA VAL A 60 11.03 9.18 -0.79
C VAL A 60 10.51 10.02 0.39
N ASP A 61 9.22 10.35 0.42
CA ASP A 61 8.61 11.13 1.51
C ASP A 61 8.65 10.36 2.84
N THR A 62 8.43 9.04 2.78
CA THR A 62 8.42 8.18 3.99
C THR A 62 9.83 7.96 4.55
N ALA A 63 10.85 7.84 3.69
CA ALA A 63 12.22 7.54 4.11
C ALA A 63 13.27 8.24 3.22
N PRO A 64 13.38 9.58 3.27
CA PRO A 64 14.25 10.38 2.39
C PRO A 64 15.75 10.10 2.57
N LYS A 65 16.15 9.54 3.71
CA LYS A 65 17.54 9.10 3.96
C LYS A 65 17.87 7.78 3.24
N VAL A 66 16.86 7.01 2.85
CA VAL A 66 16.97 5.69 2.21
C VAL A 66 16.73 5.77 0.73
N PHE A 67 15.67 6.47 0.31
CA PHE A 67 15.22 6.54 -1.08
C PHE A 67 15.51 7.89 -1.71
N ALA A 68 15.95 7.87 -2.96
CA ALA A 68 16.10 9.07 -3.78
C ALA A 68 15.81 8.74 -5.24
N PRO A 69 15.21 9.66 -6.03
CA PRO A 69 15.06 9.45 -7.48
C PRO A 69 16.43 9.22 -8.15
N VAL A 70 16.48 8.32 -9.12
CA VAL A 70 17.64 8.22 -10.01
C VAL A 70 17.76 9.52 -10.78
N LYS A 71 18.97 9.99 -11.03
CA LYS A 71 19.19 11.21 -11.83
C LYS A 71 18.76 11.01 -13.29
N GLY A 72 18.19 12.06 -13.89
CA GLY A 72 17.82 12.09 -15.29
C GLY A 72 16.51 11.37 -15.63
N GLY A 73 16.33 11.00 -16.90
CA GLY A 73 15.07 10.48 -17.44
C GLY A 73 14.58 9.17 -16.81
N TRP A 74 15.46 8.36 -16.24
CA TRP A 74 15.09 7.15 -15.53
C TRP A 74 14.36 7.45 -14.21
N GLY A 75 14.86 8.43 -13.45
CA GLY A 75 14.20 8.87 -12.23
C GLY A 75 12.84 9.50 -12.49
N LEU A 76 12.69 10.25 -13.60
CA LEU A 76 11.41 10.80 -14.02
C LEU A 76 10.36 9.70 -14.34
N LYS A 77 10.82 8.48 -14.63
CA LYS A 77 9.98 7.30 -14.88
C LYS A 77 9.79 6.41 -13.66
N GLY A 78 10.26 6.86 -12.46
CA GLY A 78 10.07 6.16 -11.20
C GLY A 78 11.25 5.26 -10.76
N ALA A 79 12.36 5.19 -11.51
CA ALA A 79 13.55 4.51 -11.03
C ALA A 79 14.07 5.17 -9.75
N THR A 80 14.22 4.40 -8.66
CA THR A 80 14.47 4.91 -7.32
C THR A 80 15.69 4.25 -6.72
N ASN A 81 16.70 5.06 -6.40
CA ASN A 81 17.90 4.62 -5.68
C ASN A 81 17.59 4.29 -4.23
N VAL A 82 18.24 3.26 -3.71
CA VAL A 82 18.16 2.79 -2.33
C VAL A 82 19.55 2.81 -1.72
N LYS A 83 19.78 3.61 -0.69
CA LYS A 83 21.02 3.66 0.05
C LYS A 83 21.05 2.54 1.09
N LEU A 84 21.74 1.43 0.80
CA LEU A 84 21.70 0.21 1.61
C LEU A 84 22.10 0.43 3.07
N ARG A 85 23.15 1.22 3.34
CA ARG A 85 23.61 1.51 4.69
C ARG A 85 22.60 2.26 5.56
N ALA A 86 21.64 2.96 4.95
CA ALA A 86 20.56 3.68 5.63
C ALA A 86 19.25 2.86 5.68
N ALA A 87 19.17 1.78 4.91
CA ALA A 87 17.99 0.92 4.83
C ALA A 87 17.98 -0.16 5.92
N SER A 88 16.79 -0.56 6.31
CA SER A 88 16.53 -1.82 7.04
C SER A 88 15.66 -2.73 6.17
N ALA A 89 15.64 -4.03 6.49
CA ALA A 89 14.78 -4.98 5.79
C ALA A 89 13.30 -4.55 5.84
N ARG A 90 12.85 -4.00 6.97
CA ARG A 90 11.48 -3.49 7.17
C ARG A 90 11.11 -2.37 6.19
N VAL A 91 12.08 -1.49 5.87
CA VAL A 91 11.86 -0.35 4.95
C VAL A 91 12.00 -0.79 3.49
N LEU A 92 12.95 -1.68 3.20
CA LEU A 92 13.24 -2.11 1.83
C LEU A 92 12.24 -3.13 1.28
N GLN A 93 11.79 -4.08 2.09
CA GLN A 93 10.94 -5.18 1.64
C GLN A 93 9.66 -4.70 0.94
N PRO A 94 8.91 -3.70 1.45
CA PRO A 94 7.77 -3.12 0.74
C PRO A 94 8.13 -2.54 -0.62
N ALA A 95 9.27 -1.85 -0.74
CA ALA A 95 9.72 -1.26 -2.00
C ALA A 95 10.07 -2.32 -3.05
N LEU A 96 10.76 -3.41 -2.64
CA LEU A 96 11.05 -4.55 -3.52
C LEU A 96 9.78 -5.27 -3.96
N GLN A 97 8.84 -5.52 -3.06
CA GLN A 97 7.56 -6.13 -3.40
C GLN A 97 6.76 -5.27 -4.39
N THR A 98 6.74 -3.96 -4.18
CA THR A 98 6.06 -3.01 -5.07
C THR A 98 6.73 -3.00 -6.46
N ALA A 99 8.05 -2.91 -6.52
CA ALA A 99 8.79 -2.94 -7.77
C ALA A 99 8.58 -4.27 -8.54
N TRP A 100 8.59 -5.40 -7.83
CA TRP A 100 8.29 -6.72 -8.40
C TRP A 100 6.86 -6.78 -8.95
N ARG A 101 5.84 -6.32 -8.19
CA ARG A 101 4.45 -6.28 -8.62
C ARG A 101 4.23 -5.44 -9.88
N ASN A 102 4.98 -4.35 -10.06
CA ASN A 102 4.88 -3.49 -11.24
C ASN A 102 5.26 -4.20 -12.55
N VAL A 103 6.07 -5.26 -12.49
CA VAL A 103 6.58 -5.95 -13.68
C VAL A 103 6.17 -7.43 -13.75
N ALA A 104 5.74 -8.02 -12.63
CA ALA A 104 5.29 -9.40 -12.58
C ALA A 104 4.00 -9.60 -13.38
N PRO A 105 3.84 -10.75 -14.07
CA PRO A 105 2.55 -11.11 -14.66
C PRO A 105 1.45 -11.18 -13.59
N LYS A 106 0.23 -10.81 -13.94
CA LYS A 106 -0.93 -10.89 -13.03
C LYS A 106 -1.16 -12.29 -12.45
N SER A 107 -0.74 -13.33 -13.16
CA SER A 107 -0.81 -14.73 -12.71
C SER A 107 0.16 -15.06 -11.56
N LEU A 108 1.23 -14.29 -11.42
CA LEU A 108 2.22 -14.42 -10.33
C LEU A 108 1.99 -13.41 -9.21
N ALA A 109 1.34 -12.29 -9.50
CA ALA A 109 0.83 -11.44 -8.43
C ALA A 109 0.03 -12.38 -7.52
N PRO A 110 0.32 -12.46 -6.21
CA PRO A 110 -0.52 -13.26 -5.34
C PRO A 110 -1.95 -12.82 -5.64
N ALA A 111 -2.78 -13.79 -6.06
CA ALA A 111 -4.22 -13.58 -6.13
C ALA A 111 -4.58 -12.88 -4.82
N PRO A 112 -5.46 -11.84 -4.81
CA PRO A 112 -5.84 -11.16 -3.59
C PRO A 112 -6.04 -12.26 -2.57
N SER A 113 -5.18 -12.31 -1.56
CA SER A 113 -4.95 -13.50 -0.75
C SER A 113 -6.31 -14.01 -0.35
N LYS A 114 -6.65 -15.27 -0.74
CA LYS A 114 -7.85 -15.91 -0.23
C LYS A 114 -7.79 -15.66 1.26
N ALA A 115 -8.64 -14.76 1.75
CA ALA A 115 -8.58 -14.16 3.07
C ALA A 115 -8.11 -15.23 4.05
N SER A 116 -7.01 -14.96 4.72
CA SER A 116 -6.41 -15.95 5.60
C SER A 116 -7.55 -16.51 6.45
N ARG A 117 -7.65 -17.82 6.59
CA ARG A 117 -8.75 -18.52 7.27
C ARG A 117 -8.91 -18.15 8.76
N ARG A 118 -8.39 -17.01 9.17
CA ARG A 118 -8.53 -16.40 10.50
C ARG A 118 -8.71 -14.88 10.36
N GLY A 119 -9.92 -14.44 9.99
CA GLY A 119 -10.45 -13.13 10.32
C GLY A 119 -10.26 -11.98 9.32
N GLY A 120 -9.45 -12.07 8.28
CA GLY A 120 -9.23 -10.96 7.33
C GLY A 120 -10.38 -10.76 6.32
N VAL A 121 -10.52 -9.52 5.82
CA VAL A 121 -11.54 -9.13 4.82
C VAL A 121 -10.84 -8.76 3.51
N SER A 122 -11.34 -9.26 2.37
CA SER A 122 -10.87 -8.83 1.05
C SER A 122 -11.46 -7.47 0.67
N TYR A 123 -10.80 -6.72 -0.23
CA TYR A 123 -11.34 -5.45 -0.72
C TYR A 123 -12.70 -5.63 -1.42
N ASP A 124 -12.90 -6.72 -2.18
CA ASP A 124 -14.20 -7.02 -2.79
C ASP A 124 -15.30 -7.23 -1.74
N ALA A 125 -14.95 -7.83 -0.58
CA ALA A 125 -15.89 -7.95 0.53
C ALA A 125 -16.17 -6.58 1.19
N VAL A 126 -15.15 -5.70 1.28
CA VAL A 126 -15.34 -4.31 1.73
C VAL A 126 -16.30 -3.57 0.80
N CYS A 127 -16.13 -3.67 -0.53
CA CYS A 127 -17.03 -3.05 -1.51
C CYS A 127 -18.46 -3.57 -1.34
N LYS A 128 -18.67 -4.87 -1.24
CA LYS A 128 -20.00 -5.45 -1.03
C LYS A 128 -20.68 -4.95 0.24
N MET A 129 -19.94 -4.85 1.34
CA MET A 129 -20.48 -4.31 2.60
C MET A 129 -20.76 -2.81 2.50
N ALA A 130 -19.88 -2.06 1.84
CA ALA A 130 -20.03 -0.63 1.68
C ALA A 130 -21.23 -0.24 0.80
N LEU A 131 -21.44 -0.98 -0.30
CA LEU A 131 -22.53 -0.72 -1.25
C LEU A 131 -23.94 -0.94 -0.65
N GLU A 132 -24.05 -1.53 0.54
CA GLU A 132 -25.31 -1.65 1.27
C GLU A 132 -25.75 -0.29 1.86
N TYR A 133 -24.86 0.70 1.97
CA TYR A 133 -25.20 2.04 2.48
C TYR A 133 -25.67 2.97 1.36
N PRO A 134 -26.67 3.84 1.62
CA PRO A 134 -27.21 4.77 0.62
C PRO A 134 -26.14 5.70 0.03
N GLY A 135 -26.18 5.87 -1.29
CA GLY A 135 -25.29 6.77 -2.01
C GLY A 135 -23.83 6.33 -2.11
N MET A 136 -23.54 5.07 -1.77
CA MET A 136 -22.23 4.49 -1.97
C MET A 136 -22.00 4.12 -3.42
N GLU A 137 -20.79 4.37 -3.90
CA GLU A 137 -20.34 4.05 -5.26
C GLU A 137 -18.88 3.63 -5.28
N GLU A 138 -18.56 2.68 -6.16
CA GLU A 138 -17.18 2.37 -6.50
C GLU A 138 -16.62 3.43 -7.45
N SER A 139 -15.35 3.76 -7.27
CA SER A 139 -14.67 4.79 -8.04
C SER A 139 -13.17 4.49 -8.12
N THR A 140 -12.43 5.38 -8.71
CA THR A 140 -10.96 5.36 -8.70
C THR A 140 -10.46 6.68 -8.14
N SER A 141 -9.46 6.61 -7.25
CA SER A 141 -8.78 7.77 -6.70
C SER A 141 -7.28 7.50 -6.66
N TYR A 142 -6.49 8.41 -7.19
CA TYR A 142 -5.03 8.27 -7.27
C TYR A 142 -4.57 6.96 -7.95
N GLY A 143 -5.31 6.51 -8.98
CA GLY A 143 -4.99 5.29 -9.72
C GLY A 143 -5.34 3.98 -9.00
N THR A 144 -5.97 4.02 -7.84
CA THR A 144 -6.38 2.85 -7.06
C THR A 144 -7.89 2.79 -6.84
N PRO A 145 -8.48 1.60 -6.64
CA PRO A 145 -9.89 1.46 -6.33
C PRO A 145 -10.27 2.26 -5.09
N SER A 146 -11.41 2.94 -5.14
CA SER A 146 -11.91 3.79 -4.06
C SER A 146 -13.41 3.68 -3.90
N LEU A 147 -13.89 4.16 -2.76
CA LEU A 147 -15.31 4.24 -2.40
C LEU A 147 -15.67 5.70 -2.16
N LYS A 148 -16.78 6.13 -2.72
CA LYS A 148 -17.36 7.46 -2.51
C LYS A 148 -18.76 7.35 -1.94
N VAL A 149 -19.18 8.39 -1.24
CA VAL A 149 -20.52 8.57 -0.68
C VAL A 149 -21.11 9.84 -1.28
N PHE A 150 -22.18 9.74 -2.08
CA PHE A 150 -22.74 10.88 -2.79
C PHE A 150 -21.69 11.75 -3.49
N GLY A 151 -20.78 11.10 -4.24
CA GLY A 151 -19.67 11.72 -4.95
C GLY A 151 -18.47 12.16 -4.10
N LYS A 152 -18.55 12.11 -2.75
CA LYS A 152 -17.47 12.51 -1.84
C LYS A 152 -16.59 11.32 -1.49
N PHE A 153 -15.28 11.54 -1.50
CA PHE A 153 -14.29 10.51 -1.13
C PHE A 153 -14.50 10.00 0.30
N MET A 154 -14.54 8.69 0.47
CA MET A 154 -14.64 8.03 1.78
C MET A 154 -13.46 7.11 2.06
N ALA A 155 -13.11 6.23 1.12
CA ALA A 155 -12.04 5.25 1.30
C ALA A 155 -11.34 4.91 -0.01
N ARG A 156 -10.10 4.43 0.07
CA ARG A 156 -9.39 3.85 -1.08
C ARG A 156 -8.52 2.67 -0.67
N LEU A 157 -8.38 1.72 -1.57
CA LEU A 157 -7.36 0.68 -1.47
C LEU A 157 -6.00 1.31 -1.78
N LYS A 158 -5.00 1.05 -0.96
CA LYS A 158 -3.64 1.51 -1.26
C LYS A 158 -2.99 0.64 -2.34
N GLU A 159 -1.88 1.13 -2.86
CA GLU A 159 -1.12 0.51 -3.95
C GLU A 159 -0.59 -0.89 -3.60
N ASP A 160 -0.51 -1.21 -2.30
CA ASP A 160 -0.11 -2.53 -1.80
C ASP A 160 -1.20 -3.60 -1.98
N GLY A 161 -2.45 -3.18 -2.27
CA GLY A 161 -3.60 -4.08 -2.42
C GLY A 161 -4.08 -4.74 -1.11
N GLU A 162 -3.52 -4.35 0.04
CA GLU A 162 -3.76 -4.96 1.35
C GLU A 162 -4.16 -3.95 2.42
N THR A 163 -3.99 -2.66 2.16
CA THR A 163 -4.31 -1.57 3.08
C THR A 163 -5.46 -0.74 2.56
N LEU A 164 -6.49 -0.57 3.38
CA LEU A 164 -7.56 0.39 3.14
C LEU A 164 -7.27 1.68 3.89
N ALA A 165 -7.18 2.81 3.18
CA ALA A 165 -7.22 4.14 3.79
C ALA A 165 -8.67 4.60 3.85
N ILE A 166 -9.21 4.84 5.03
CA ILE A 166 -10.61 5.22 5.25
C ILE A 166 -10.73 6.48 6.08
N ARG A 167 -11.64 7.36 5.69
CA ARG A 167 -11.90 8.62 6.38
C ARG A 167 -12.72 8.38 7.64
N VAL A 168 -12.14 8.76 8.80
CA VAL A 168 -12.81 8.76 10.11
C VAL A 168 -12.34 9.98 10.90
N GLY A 169 -13.08 10.38 11.92
CA GLY A 169 -12.65 11.47 12.83
C GLY A 169 -11.36 11.10 13.59
N PHE A 170 -10.65 12.12 14.09
CA PHE A 170 -9.40 11.91 14.84
C PHE A 170 -9.61 11.08 16.10
N GLU A 171 -10.73 11.25 16.80
CA GLU A 171 -11.08 10.48 18.00
C GLU A 171 -11.28 9.00 17.68
N GLU A 172 -12.07 8.68 16.65
CA GLU A 172 -12.31 7.31 16.22
C GLU A 172 -11.00 6.66 15.73
N ARG A 173 -10.17 7.41 14.99
CA ARG A 173 -8.85 6.97 14.58
C ARG A 173 -8.00 6.54 15.78
N GLN A 174 -7.90 7.41 16.79
CA GLN A 174 -7.09 7.14 17.98
C GLN A 174 -7.62 5.93 18.72
N LYS A 175 -8.94 5.88 18.96
CA LYS A 175 -9.61 4.74 19.60
C LYS A 175 -9.26 3.41 18.91
N ARG A 176 -9.39 3.33 17.58
CA ARG A 176 -9.10 2.09 16.83
C ARG A 176 -7.62 1.69 16.90
N MET A 177 -6.72 2.66 16.87
CA MET A 177 -5.28 2.39 16.98
C MET A 177 -4.89 1.92 18.39
N ASP A 178 -5.55 2.41 19.42
CA ASP A 178 -5.31 1.99 20.81
C ASP A 178 -5.89 0.59 21.09
N GLU A 179 -7.09 0.28 20.53
CA GLU A 179 -7.75 -1.01 20.69
C GLU A 179 -7.05 -2.15 19.91
N ASP A 180 -6.60 -1.90 18.68
CA ASP A 180 -5.96 -2.90 17.82
C ASP A 180 -4.87 -2.30 16.92
N PRO A 181 -3.69 -1.99 17.46
CA PRO A 181 -2.57 -1.44 16.68
C PRO A 181 -2.00 -2.42 15.65
N ALA A 182 -2.33 -3.71 15.75
CA ALA A 182 -1.97 -4.70 14.74
C ALA A 182 -2.78 -4.52 13.45
N THR A 183 -4.01 -4.03 13.55
CA THR A 183 -4.91 -3.81 12.42
C THR A 183 -4.94 -2.35 11.98
N PHE A 184 -4.97 -1.40 12.92
CA PHE A 184 -5.13 0.03 12.66
C PHE A 184 -3.83 0.79 12.89
N TYR A 185 -3.48 1.68 11.96
CA TYR A 185 -2.26 2.48 12.06
C TYR A 185 -2.35 3.74 11.20
N ILE A 186 -1.39 4.62 11.36
CA ILE A 186 -1.14 5.74 10.44
C ILE A 186 0.34 5.76 10.04
N THR A 187 0.63 6.51 9.00
CA THR A 187 1.99 6.96 8.64
C THR A 187 2.04 8.48 8.81
N ASP A 188 3.25 9.06 8.79
CA ASP A 188 3.43 10.51 8.91
C ASP A 188 2.60 11.30 7.90
N HIS A 189 2.46 10.76 6.68
CA HIS A 189 1.60 11.34 5.64
C HIS A 189 0.14 11.50 6.10
N TYR A 190 -0.38 10.56 6.89
CA TYR A 190 -1.77 10.59 7.38
C TYR A 190 -1.94 11.28 8.73
N ALA A 191 -0.85 11.79 9.35
CA ALA A 191 -0.90 12.38 10.69
C ALA A 191 -1.89 13.56 10.78
N SER A 192 -1.91 14.41 9.77
CA SER A 192 -2.79 15.60 9.68
C SER A 192 -4.16 15.34 9.04
N TYR A 193 -4.43 14.13 8.55
CA TYR A 193 -5.70 13.80 7.91
C TYR A 193 -6.63 13.04 8.85
N PRO A 194 -7.96 13.31 8.81
CA PRO A 194 -8.95 12.54 9.56
C PRO A 194 -9.20 11.19 8.89
N ALA A 195 -8.20 10.32 8.92
CA ALA A 195 -8.22 9.02 8.29
C ALA A 195 -7.37 8.00 9.07
N VAL A 196 -7.68 6.72 8.91
CA VAL A 196 -6.92 5.59 9.45
C VAL A 196 -6.58 4.61 8.34
N LEU A 197 -5.47 3.92 8.48
CA LEU A 197 -5.03 2.82 7.63
C LEU A 197 -5.41 1.49 8.28
N ILE A 198 -6.06 0.62 7.53
CA ILE A 198 -6.55 -0.68 7.99
C ILE A 198 -5.83 -1.79 7.22
N ARG A 199 -5.17 -2.70 7.93
CA ARG A 199 -4.65 -3.93 7.32
C ARG A 199 -5.81 -4.89 7.09
N LEU A 200 -6.18 -5.10 5.82
CA LEU A 200 -7.30 -5.96 5.45
C LEU A 200 -7.14 -7.42 5.89
N ARG A 201 -5.90 -7.87 6.07
CA ARG A 201 -5.59 -9.24 6.50
C ARG A 201 -5.95 -9.54 7.95
N THR A 202 -6.00 -8.51 8.80
CA THR A 202 -6.19 -8.66 10.25
C THR A 202 -7.55 -8.19 10.73
N VAL A 203 -8.20 -7.28 9.99
CA VAL A 203 -9.52 -6.76 10.35
C VAL A 203 -10.60 -7.83 10.23
N THR A 204 -11.45 -7.95 11.25
CA THR A 204 -12.62 -8.83 11.18
C THR A 204 -13.77 -8.20 10.41
N ARG A 205 -14.70 -9.03 9.91
CA ARG A 205 -15.90 -8.54 9.20
C ARG A 205 -16.73 -7.60 10.08
N THR A 206 -16.91 -7.94 11.36
CA THR A 206 -17.68 -7.12 12.31
C THR A 206 -17.07 -5.74 12.47
N VAL A 207 -15.77 -5.67 12.75
CA VAL A 207 -15.04 -4.40 12.90
C VAL A 207 -15.03 -3.59 11.59
N MET A 208 -14.95 -4.26 10.43
CA MET A 208 -15.05 -3.58 9.13
C MET A 208 -16.43 -2.95 8.91
N LEU A 209 -17.52 -3.63 9.26
CA LEU A 209 -18.88 -3.07 9.17
C LEU A 209 -19.05 -1.85 10.08
N GLU A 210 -18.57 -1.90 11.32
CA GLU A 210 -18.62 -0.77 12.25
C GLU A 210 -17.90 0.46 11.71
N ILE A 211 -16.67 0.28 11.19
CA ILE A 211 -15.89 1.40 10.69
C ILE A 211 -16.42 1.94 9.36
N LEU A 212 -16.99 1.10 8.51
CA LEU A 212 -17.68 1.52 7.29
C LEU A 212 -18.90 2.37 7.63
N GLU A 213 -19.71 1.96 8.59
CA GLU A 213 -20.86 2.76 9.03
C GLU A 213 -20.42 4.10 9.63
N THR A 214 -19.42 4.11 10.49
CA THR A 214 -18.86 5.34 11.08
C THR A 214 -18.34 6.29 9.99
N ALA A 215 -17.60 5.76 9.04
CA ALA A 215 -17.05 6.53 7.92
C ALA A 215 -18.18 7.08 7.01
N TRP A 216 -19.17 6.24 6.67
CA TRP A 216 -20.33 6.65 5.89
C TRP A 216 -21.09 7.77 6.58
N ARG A 217 -21.42 7.64 7.87
CA ARG A 217 -22.09 8.68 8.66
C ARG A 217 -21.33 10.00 8.69
N SER A 218 -20.01 9.97 8.67
CA SER A 218 -19.16 11.17 8.69
C SER A 218 -19.14 11.92 7.35
N VAL A 219 -19.46 11.25 6.23
CA VAL A 219 -19.37 11.80 4.88
C VAL A 219 -20.75 12.03 4.26
N ALA A 220 -21.74 11.20 4.59
CA ALA A 220 -23.09 11.25 4.06
C ALA A 220 -23.84 12.55 4.46
N PRO A 221 -24.77 13.03 3.63
CA PRO A 221 -25.65 14.13 4.00
C PRO A 221 -26.49 13.75 5.23
N LYS A 222 -26.70 14.71 6.14
CA LYS A 222 -27.51 14.50 7.37
C LYS A 222 -28.88 13.88 7.11
N ARG A 223 -29.54 14.29 6.00
CA ARG A 223 -30.82 13.72 5.60
C ARG A 223 -30.73 12.23 5.30
N ALA A 224 -29.70 11.81 4.53
CA ALA A 224 -29.50 10.40 4.22
C ALA A 224 -29.22 9.55 5.47
N VAL A 225 -28.48 10.09 6.45
CA VAL A 225 -28.27 9.44 7.76
C VAL A 225 -29.60 9.30 8.51
N ALA A 226 -30.40 10.36 8.58
CA ALA A 226 -31.72 10.33 9.26
C ALA A 226 -32.70 9.36 8.58
N ASP A 227 -32.70 9.29 7.24
CA ASP A 227 -33.52 8.34 6.48
C ASP A 227 -33.09 6.90 6.72
N PHE A 228 -31.77 6.64 6.77
CA PHE A 228 -31.21 5.33 7.09
C PHE A 228 -31.56 4.87 8.51
N ASP A 229 -31.49 5.78 9.50
CA ASP A 229 -31.85 5.47 10.90
C ASP A 229 -33.34 5.15 11.08
N ARG A 230 -34.22 5.76 10.25
CA ARG A 230 -35.67 5.47 10.28
C ARG A 230 -36.07 4.14 9.64
N ALA A 231 -35.22 3.64 8.72
CA ALA A 231 -35.46 2.40 8.01
C ALA A 231 -34.95 1.13 8.75
N ARG A 232 -34.27 1.33 9.88
CA ARG A 232 -33.63 0.27 10.70
C ARG A 232 -34.38 0.04 12.00
#